data_9a7b7067ba998a72ac21649e938e1d0a
#
_entry.id   9a7b7067ba998a72ac21649e938e1d0a
#
_cell.length_a   1.000
_cell.length_b   1.000
_cell.length_c   1.000
_cell.angle_alpha   90.00
_cell.angle_beta   90.00
_cell.angle_gamma   90.00
#
_symmetry.space_group_name_H-M   'P 1'
#
loop_
_entity.id
_entity.type
_entity.pdbx_description
1 polymer ?
#
loop_
_entity_poly.entity_id
_entity_poly.type
_entity_poly.pdbx_seq_one_letter_code
_entity_poly.pdbx_strand_id
1 'polypeptide(L)'
;MISEIIEKWIKGILIDGITGNLSGLFDNVNAKVGEIASDVGSTPQAWNSGIFNMLRNLSETVVLPIAAAILALVMCHELIQMITEKNNMHDFDTSMFSRWIFKSAFAILIVSNTWNIVMGVFDATQSVVNQSSGVIIGETSIHFDRLIPGLEFQLESMTIGSLLSLWFQTLVVGLTMNILSICIFLVTYGRMIEIYVVTALGPIPLATMGSSEWRSTGQNYLKSLLALGFQAFLIMIVVGIYAVLIRNISGAADIAGAIWGCMGYTVLLCFCLFKTGSISKSVFGAH
;
A
#
# COMPACT_ATOMS: atom_id res chain seq x y z
N MET A 1 15.96 54.59 15.91
CA MET A 1 14.55 54.47 16.36
C MET A 1 13.58 54.02 15.27
N ILE A 2 13.35 54.77 14.18
CA ILE A 2 12.43 54.34 13.10
C ILE A 2 12.97 53.10 12.37
N SER A 3 14.25 53.02 12.06
CA SER A 3 14.86 51.87 11.38
C SER A 3 14.78 50.58 12.24
N GLU A 4 14.95 50.68 13.54
CA GLU A 4 14.85 49.57 14.49
C GLU A 4 13.41 49.05 14.60
N ILE A 5 12.43 49.97 14.56
CA ILE A 5 11.00 49.58 14.57
C ILE A 5 10.64 48.83 13.30
N ILE A 6 11.09 49.30 12.13
CA ILE A 6 10.89 48.64 10.83
C ILE A 6 11.60 47.29 10.80
N GLU A 7 12.84 47.21 11.30
CA GLU A 7 13.57 45.96 11.38
C GLU A 7 12.87 44.91 12.25
N LYS A 8 12.39 45.32 13.44
CA LYS A 8 11.66 44.47 14.35
C LYS A 8 10.33 43.98 13.73
N TRP A 9 9.65 44.88 13.00
CA TRP A 9 8.40 44.54 12.32
C TRP A 9 8.61 43.52 11.18
N ILE A 10 9.66 43.74 10.34
CA ILE A 10 10.00 42.78 9.27
C ILE A 10 10.42 41.43 9.85
N LYS A 11 11.25 41.41 10.92
CA LYS A 11 11.63 40.16 11.59
C LYS A 11 10.39 39.40 12.10
N GLY A 12 9.43 40.12 12.73
CA GLY A 12 8.18 39.49 13.20
C GLY A 12 7.43 38.80 12.08
N ILE A 13 7.20 39.47 10.94
CA ILE A 13 6.51 38.89 9.80
C ILE A 13 7.24 37.65 9.26
N LEU A 14 8.55 37.68 9.16
CA LEU A 14 9.35 36.55 8.67
C LEU A 14 9.33 35.38 9.65
N ILE A 15 9.43 35.66 10.96
CA ILE A 15 9.35 34.62 12.00
C ILE A 15 7.97 33.95 12.00
N ASP A 16 6.90 34.73 11.99
CA ASP A 16 5.53 34.21 11.91
C ASP A 16 5.32 33.38 10.64
N GLY A 17 5.85 33.85 9.51
CA GLY A 17 5.79 33.14 8.24
C GLY A 17 6.56 31.81 8.27
N ILE A 18 7.77 31.79 8.83
CA ILE A 18 8.59 30.59 8.98
C ILE A 18 7.90 29.59 9.92
N THR A 19 7.47 30.06 11.10
CA THR A 19 6.82 29.22 12.11
C THR A 19 5.52 28.61 11.56
N GLY A 20 4.70 29.43 10.86
CA GLY A 20 3.48 28.98 10.22
C GLY A 20 3.73 27.93 9.13
N ASN A 21 4.74 28.14 8.26
CA ASN A 21 5.13 27.18 7.24
C ASN A 21 5.64 25.88 7.85
N LEU A 22 6.44 25.93 8.91
CA LEU A 22 6.95 24.75 9.59
C LEU A 22 5.85 23.98 10.31
N SER A 23 4.96 24.66 11.05
CA SER A 23 3.78 24.01 11.65
C SER A 23 2.97 23.29 10.59
N GLY A 24 2.61 23.98 9.50
CA GLY A 24 1.86 23.39 8.40
C GLY A 24 2.59 22.21 7.73
N LEU A 25 3.91 22.21 7.71
CA LEU A 25 4.71 21.12 7.16
C LEU A 25 4.63 19.86 8.04
N PHE A 26 4.78 20.01 9.36
CA PHE A 26 4.70 18.89 10.30
C PHE A 26 3.26 18.37 10.45
N ASP A 27 2.26 19.26 10.43
CA ASP A 27 0.85 18.88 10.42
C ASP A 27 0.49 18.07 9.17
N ASN A 28 1.04 18.46 8.01
CA ASN A 28 0.89 17.72 6.76
C ASN A 28 1.55 16.32 6.85
N VAL A 29 2.75 16.22 7.44
CA VAL A 29 3.41 14.93 7.67
C VAL A 29 2.58 14.02 8.55
N ASN A 30 2.09 14.53 9.70
CA ASN A 30 1.25 13.76 10.62
C ASN A 30 -0.06 13.30 9.95
N ALA A 31 -0.71 14.22 9.22
CA ALA A 31 -1.94 13.93 8.48
C ALA A 31 -1.70 12.83 7.42
N LYS A 32 -0.58 12.90 6.68
CA LYS A 32 -0.23 11.90 5.65
C LYS A 32 0.09 10.53 6.23
N VAL A 33 0.79 10.46 7.35
CA VAL A 33 1.02 9.19 8.07
C VAL A 33 -0.31 8.57 8.48
N GLY A 34 -1.23 9.37 9.04
CA GLY A 34 -2.57 8.91 9.42
C GLY A 34 -3.43 8.49 8.22
N GLU A 35 -3.42 9.25 7.13
CA GLU A 35 -4.13 8.94 5.88
C GLU A 35 -3.65 7.62 5.27
N ILE A 36 -2.33 7.44 5.13
CA ILE A 36 -1.75 6.18 4.63
C ILE A 36 -2.16 5.00 5.51
N ALA A 37 -2.08 5.15 6.84
CA ALA A 37 -2.44 4.10 7.77
C ALA A 37 -3.93 3.73 7.66
N SER A 38 -4.80 4.71 7.50
CA SER A 38 -6.24 4.52 7.31
C SER A 38 -6.56 3.85 5.97
N ASP A 39 -5.99 4.34 4.87
CA ASP A 39 -6.25 3.83 3.51
C ASP A 39 -5.72 2.41 3.35
N VAL A 40 -4.49 2.17 3.81
CA VAL A 40 -3.85 0.85 3.77
C VAL A 40 -4.51 -0.11 4.74
N GLY A 41 -5.05 0.41 5.85
CA GLY A 41 -5.82 -0.27 6.87
C GLY A 41 -7.25 -0.61 6.48
N SER A 42 -7.76 -0.15 5.34
CA SER A 42 -9.13 -0.39 4.89
C SER A 42 -9.27 -1.68 4.09
N THR A 43 -10.36 -2.44 4.32
CA THR A 43 -10.71 -3.57 3.43
C THR A 43 -11.19 -3.02 2.08
N PRO A 44 -11.09 -3.81 0.99
CA PRO A 44 -11.61 -3.38 -0.32
C PRO A 44 -13.09 -2.96 -0.27
N GLN A 45 -13.92 -3.65 0.50
CA GLN A 45 -15.33 -3.30 0.66
C GLN A 45 -15.53 -1.97 1.40
N ALA A 46 -14.75 -1.71 2.45
CA ALA A 46 -14.85 -0.49 3.25
C ALA A 46 -14.29 0.72 2.51
N TRP A 47 -13.26 0.54 1.68
CA TRP A 47 -12.62 1.62 0.93
C TRP A 47 -13.56 2.25 -0.10
N ASN A 48 -14.28 1.45 -0.90
CA ASN A 48 -15.31 1.94 -1.83
C ASN A 48 -16.32 0.85 -2.15
N SER A 49 -17.48 0.88 -1.49
CA SER A 49 -18.55 -0.10 -1.67
C SER A 49 -19.16 -0.09 -3.09
N GLY A 50 -19.17 1.06 -3.76
CA GLY A 50 -19.69 1.18 -5.14
C GLY A 50 -18.81 0.44 -6.14
N ILE A 51 -17.49 0.67 -6.10
CA ILE A 51 -16.52 -0.04 -6.94
C ILE A 51 -16.51 -1.53 -6.60
N PHE A 52 -16.54 -1.87 -5.31
CA PHE A 52 -16.58 -3.25 -4.84
C PHE A 52 -17.76 -4.01 -5.43
N ASN A 53 -18.98 -3.48 -5.31
CA ASN A 53 -20.19 -4.14 -5.81
C ASN A 53 -20.23 -4.24 -7.35
N MET A 54 -19.74 -3.20 -8.05
CA MET A 54 -19.63 -3.21 -9.51
C MET A 54 -18.70 -4.34 -9.98
N LEU A 55 -17.50 -4.44 -9.40
CA LEU A 55 -16.50 -5.44 -9.80
C LEU A 55 -16.89 -6.86 -9.35
N ARG A 56 -17.56 -6.99 -8.22
CA ARG A 56 -18.15 -8.27 -7.81
C ARG A 56 -19.17 -8.75 -8.83
N ASN A 57 -20.10 -7.89 -9.22
CA ASN A 57 -21.10 -8.21 -10.23
C ASN A 57 -20.44 -8.57 -11.58
N LEU A 58 -19.42 -7.81 -12.02
CA LEU A 58 -18.66 -8.12 -13.22
C LEU A 58 -17.97 -9.49 -13.13
N SER A 59 -17.34 -9.80 -11.99
CA SER A 59 -16.70 -11.09 -11.75
C SER A 59 -17.69 -12.26 -11.79
N GLU A 60 -18.85 -12.12 -11.13
CA GLU A 60 -19.84 -13.18 -11.02
C GLU A 60 -20.64 -13.36 -12.33
N THR A 61 -20.95 -12.29 -13.08
CA THR A 61 -21.80 -12.37 -14.28
C THR A 61 -21.04 -12.56 -15.59
N VAL A 62 -19.80 -12.09 -15.68
CA VAL A 62 -19.01 -12.13 -16.93
C VAL A 62 -17.80 -13.05 -16.79
N VAL A 63 -16.99 -12.89 -15.76
CA VAL A 63 -15.72 -13.61 -15.63
C VAL A 63 -15.95 -15.06 -15.21
N LEU A 64 -16.86 -15.30 -14.29
CA LEU A 64 -17.16 -16.65 -13.79
C LEU A 64 -17.64 -17.62 -14.88
N PRO A 65 -18.55 -17.26 -15.80
CA PRO A 65 -18.90 -18.12 -16.93
C PRO A 65 -17.73 -18.47 -17.84
N ILE A 66 -16.83 -17.51 -18.10
CA ILE A 66 -15.61 -17.77 -18.87
C ILE A 66 -14.70 -18.75 -18.13
N ALA A 67 -14.50 -18.54 -16.84
CA ALA A 67 -13.73 -19.44 -15.99
C ALA A 67 -14.33 -20.85 -15.92
N ALA A 68 -15.65 -20.96 -15.91
CA ALA A 68 -16.35 -22.26 -15.95
C ALA A 68 -16.09 -23.02 -17.26
N ALA A 69 -16.08 -22.31 -18.40
CA ALA A 69 -15.71 -22.90 -19.69
C ALA A 69 -14.24 -23.37 -19.71
N ILE A 70 -13.32 -22.54 -19.18
CA ILE A 70 -11.92 -22.92 -19.03
C ILE A 70 -11.78 -24.14 -18.12
N LEU A 71 -12.48 -24.16 -16.98
CA LEU A 71 -12.45 -25.29 -16.06
C LEU A 71 -12.95 -26.56 -16.71
N ALA A 72 -14.03 -26.50 -17.50
CA ALA A 72 -14.55 -27.65 -18.25
C ALA A 72 -13.48 -28.20 -19.22
N LEU A 73 -12.82 -27.34 -20.00
CA LEU A 73 -11.74 -27.73 -20.90
C LEU A 73 -10.56 -28.36 -20.14
N VAL A 74 -10.14 -27.75 -19.02
CA VAL A 74 -9.09 -28.26 -18.14
C VAL A 74 -9.43 -29.65 -17.61
N MET A 75 -10.66 -29.85 -17.14
CA MET A 75 -11.09 -31.15 -16.59
C MET A 75 -11.21 -32.22 -17.66
N CYS A 76 -11.69 -31.88 -18.89
CA CYS A 76 -11.67 -32.80 -20.03
C CYS A 76 -10.25 -33.20 -20.42
N HIS A 77 -9.33 -32.25 -20.52
CA HIS A 77 -7.94 -32.51 -20.81
C HIS A 77 -7.29 -33.43 -19.77
N GLU A 78 -7.51 -33.17 -18.50
CA GLU A 78 -6.99 -33.98 -17.39
C GLU A 78 -7.55 -35.42 -17.44
N LEU A 79 -8.84 -35.59 -17.83
CA LEU A 79 -9.45 -36.92 -18.03
C LEU A 79 -8.79 -37.67 -19.19
N ILE A 80 -8.58 -36.99 -20.33
CA ILE A 80 -7.89 -37.55 -21.50
C ILE A 80 -6.48 -38.01 -21.13
N GLN A 81 -5.70 -37.15 -20.45
CA GLN A 81 -4.36 -37.51 -19.99
C GLN A 81 -4.39 -38.75 -19.08
N MET A 82 -5.29 -38.77 -18.12
CA MET A 82 -5.44 -39.92 -17.20
C MET A 82 -5.73 -41.22 -17.91
N ILE A 83 -6.48 -41.19 -19.02
CA ILE A 83 -6.81 -42.36 -19.82
C ILE A 83 -5.63 -42.78 -20.72
N THR A 84 -4.88 -41.77 -21.27
CA THR A 84 -3.80 -42.03 -22.24
C THR A 84 -2.48 -42.41 -21.57
N GLU A 85 -2.14 -41.89 -20.39
CA GLU A 85 -0.93 -42.21 -19.66
C GLU A 85 -0.83 -43.69 -19.22
N LYS A 86 -1.98 -44.32 -19.01
CA LYS A 86 -2.05 -45.78 -18.77
C LYS A 86 -2.31 -46.53 -20.08
N ASN A 87 -1.22 -46.88 -20.74
CA ASN A 87 -1.17 -47.58 -22.04
C ASN A 87 -1.86 -48.98 -22.09
N ASN A 88 -2.56 -49.37 -21.02
CA ASN A 88 -3.33 -50.60 -20.94
C ASN A 88 -4.78 -50.30 -20.53
N MET A 89 -5.66 -50.20 -21.53
CA MET A 89 -7.13 -50.08 -21.28
C MET A 89 -7.72 -51.22 -20.42
N HIS A 90 -6.93 -52.22 -20.06
CA HIS A 90 -7.36 -53.35 -19.20
C HIS A 90 -7.36 -53.03 -17.70
N ASP A 91 -6.68 -52.02 -17.25
CA ASP A 91 -6.58 -51.62 -15.83
C ASP A 91 -7.30 -50.31 -15.54
N PHE A 92 -8.53 -50.13 -16.00
CA PHE A 92 -9.37 -48.98 -15.62
C PHE A 92 -9.77 -49.11 -14.16
N ASP A 93 -8.92 -48.56 -13.28
CA ASP A 93 -9.17 -48.61 -11.84
C ASP A 93 -10.22 -47.56 -11.46
N THR A 94 -11.36 -48.03 -10.92
CA THR A 94 -12.48 -47.19 -10.42
C THR A 94 -11.99 -46.12 -9.43
N SER A 95 -10.88 -46.37 -8.74
CA SER A 95 -10.25 -45.41 -7.81
C SER A 95 -9.72 -44.14 -8.49
N MET A 96 -9.26 -44.23 -9.74
CA MET A 96 -8.74 -43.10 -10.50
C MET A 96 -9.88 -42.17 -10.94
N PHE A 97 -10.97 -42.77 -11.42
CA PHE A 97 -12.17 -42.00 -11.78
C PHE A 97 -12.78 -41.30 -10.58
N SER A 98 -12.82 -41.94 -9.42
CA SER A 98 -13.24 -41.32 -8.18
C SER A 98 -12.36 -40.13 -7.80
N ARG A 99 -11.03 -40.23 -7.90
CA ARG A 99 -10.10 -39.12 -7.65
C ARG A 99 -10.34 -37.97 -8.60
N TRP A 100 -10.58 -38.22 -9.87
CA TRP A 100 -10.90 -37.18 -10.85
C TRP A 100 -12.22 -36.47 -10.53
N ILE A 101 -13.26 -37.20 -10.12
CA ILE A 101 -14.55 -36.63 -9.68
C ILE A 101 -14.32 -35.71 -8.47
N PHE A 102 -13.61 -36.16 -7.44
CA PHE A 102 -13.30 -35.32 -6.27
C PHE A 102 -12.51 -34.09 -6.63
N LYS A 103 -11.50 -34.22 -7.50
CA LYS A 103 -10.68 -33.11 -8.00
C LYS A 103 -11.54 -32.09 -8.74
N SER A 104 -12.43 -32.55 -9.62
CA SER A 104 -13.35 -31.69 -10.39
C SER A 104 -14.37 -31.01 -9.48
N ALA A 105 -14.96 -31.69 -8.53
CA ALA A 105 -15.91 -31.13 -7.58
C ALA A 105 -15.22 -30.03 -6.72
N PHE A 106 -14.00 -30.28 -6.24
CA PHE A 106 -13.23 -29.30 -5.47
C PHE A 106 -12.85 -28.09 -6.31
N ALA A 107 -12.45 -28.29 -7.58
CA ALA A 107 -12.13 -27.20 -8.50
C ALA A 107 -13.37 -26.32 -8.80
N ILE A 108 -14.55 -26.93 -8.98
CA ILE A 108 -15.83 -26.21 -9.14
C ILE A 108 -16.11 -25.37 -7.89
N LEU A 109 -15.96 -25.93 -6.69
CA LEU A 109 -16.17 -25.23 -5.43
C LEU A 109 -15.24 -24.03 -5.28
N ILE A 110 -13.96 -24.16 -5.65
CA ILE A 110 -12.99 -23.05 -5.60
C ILE A 110 -13.41 -21.96 -6.59
N VAL A 111 -13.66 -22.31 -7.84
CA VAL A 111 -13.99 -21.33 -8.89
C VAL A 111 -15.29 -20.59 -8.60
N SER A 112 -16.35 -21.32 -8.17
CA SER A 112 -17.63 -20.70 -7.82
C SER A 112 -17.57 -19.80 -6.57
N ASN A 113 -16.62 -20.03 -5.64
CA ASN A 113 -16.45 -19.24 -4.44
C ASN A 113 -15.22 -18.32 -4.49
N THR A 114 -14.66 -18.08 -5.68
CA THR A 114 -13.44 -17.28 -5.85
C THR A 114 -13.51 -15.94 -5.13
N TRP A 115 -14.61 -15.19 -5.29
CA TRP A 115 -14.77 -13.89 -4.65
C TRP A 115 -14.61 -13.94 -3.13
N ASN A 116 -15.29 -14.89 -2.49
CA ASN A 116 -15.23 -15.05 -1.03
C ASN A 116 -13.85 -15.52 -0.56
N ILE A 117 -13.20 -16.40 -1.32
CA ILE A 117 -11.84 -16.89 -1.01
C ILE A 117 -10.84 -15.72 -1.07
N VAL A 118 -10.90 -14.93 -2.13
CA VAL A 118 -10.00 -13.78 -2.32
C VAL A 118 -10.24 -12.71 -1.26
N MET A 119 -11.50 -12.38 -0.95
CA MET A 119 -11.81 -11.45 0.12
C MET A 119 -11.32 -11.96 1.48
N GLY A 120 -11.46 -13.25 1.78
CA GLY A 120 -10.93 -13.86 2.99
C GLY A 120 -9.40 -13.71 3.13
N VAL A 121 -8.65 -13.76 2.03
CA VAL A 121 -7.21 -13.48 2.04
C VAL A 121 -6.93 -12.03 2.41
N PHE A 122 -7.68 -11.08 1.84
CA PHE A 122 -7.50 -9.66 2.19
C PHE A 122 -7.93 -9.34 3.62
N ASP A 123 -9.02 -9.92 4.11
CA ASP A 123 -9.48 -9.75 5.50
C ASP A 123 -8.43 -10.27 6.50
N ALA A 124 -7.83 -11.44 6.21
CA ALA A 124 -6.78 -12.01 7.05
C ALA A 124 -5.52 -11.12 7.07
N THR A 125 -5.08 -10.62 5.90
CA THR A 125 -3.92 -9.71 5.82
C THR A 125 -4.23 -8.36 6.45
N GLN A 126 -5.46 -7.87 6.36
CA GLN A 126 -5.92 -6.64 6.99
C GLN A 126 -5.87 -6.70 8.52
N SER A 127 -6.20 -7.84 9.11
CA SER A 127 -6.07 -8.06 10.55
C SER A 127 -4.61 -7.87 11.02
N VAL A 128 -3.64 -8.36 10.24
CA VAL A 128 -2.20 -8.15 10.52
C VAL A 128 -1.82 -6.67 10.42
N VAL A 129 -2.32 -5.97 9.41
CA VAL A 129 -2.05 -4.53 9.23
C VAL A 129 -2.59 -3.73 10.40
N ASN A 130 -3.83 -3.97 10.82
CA ASN A 130 -4.47 -3.24 11.93
C ASN A 130 -3.75 -3.47 13.26
N GLN A 131 -3.29 -4.69 13.53
CA GLN A 131 -2.48 -4.97 14.72
C GLN A 131 -1.13 -4.24 14.67
N SER A 132 -0.50 -4.17 13.50
CA SER A 132 0.77 -3.47 13.31
C SER A 132 0.63 -1.96 13.41
N SER A 133 -0.48 -1.39 12.91
CA SER A 133 -0.75 0.05 12.97
C SER A 133 -0.86 0.56 14.40
N GLY A 134 -1.46 -0.21 15.29
CA GLY A 134 -1.55 0.13 16.72
C GLY A 134 -0.19 0.28 17.40
N VAL A 135 0.78 -0.56 17.03
CA VAL A 135 2.17 -0.48 17.52
C VAL A 135 2.90 0.73 16.94
N ILE A 136 2.72 0.98 15.64
CA ILE A 136 3.43 2.03 14.90
C ILE A 136 2.91 3.43 15.27
N ILE A 137 1.58 3.64 15.28
CA ILE A 137 0.96 4.95 15.54
C ILE A 137 1.25 5.44 16.96
N GLY A 138 1.29 4.54 17.94
CA GLY A 138 1.59 4.91 19.34
C GLY A 138 2.97 5.52 19.54
N GLU A 139 3.93 5.17 18.68
CA GLU A 139 5.33 5.61 18.77
C GLU A 139 5.65 6.81 17.85
N THR A 140 4.73 7.23 16.97
CA THR A 140 5.07 8.07 15.80
C THR A 140 4.44 9.47 15.81
N SER A 141 3.63 9.84 16.80
CA SER A 141 3.08 11.20 16.86
C SER A 141 4.16 12.26 17.11
N ILE A 142 4.33 13.18 16.16
CA ILE A 142 5.26 14.31 16.25
C ILE A 142 4.50 15.49 16.85
N HIS A 143 4.92 15.91 18.04
CA HIS A 143 4.36 17.09 18.72
C HIS A 143 5.23 18.31 18.43
N PHE A 144 4.98 18.99 17.31
CA PHE A 144 5.71 20.19 16.90
C PHE A 144 5.55 21.35 17.92
N ASP A 145 4.40 21.44 18.57
CA ASP A 145 4.12 22.50 19.58
C ASP A 145 5.17 22.57 20.71
N ARG A 146 5.85 21.45 21.00
CA ARG A 146 6.92 21.42 22.02
C ARG A 146 8.23 22.03 21.53
N LEU A 147 8.40 22.20 20.22
CA LEU A 147 9.61 22.71 19.59
C LEU A 147 9.54 24.21 19.32
N ILE A 148 8.33 24.77 19.19
CA ILE A 148 8.09 26.17 18.85
C ILE A 148 8.86 27.15 19.74
N PRO A 149 8.81 27.06 21.09
CA PRO A 149 9.47 28.04 21.95
C PRO A 149 11.00 28.11 21.76
N GLY A 150 11.63 26.98 21.55
CA GLY A 150 13.08 26.92 21.27
C GLY A 150 13.45 27.45 19.89
N LEU A 151 12.56 27.27 18.93
CA LEU A 151 12.68 27.71 17.54
C LEU A 151 12.57 29.24 17.41
N GLU A 152 11.56 29.85 18.07
CA GLU A 152 11.37 31.29 18.08
C GLU A 152 12.58 32.01 18.65
N PHE A 153 13.14 31.52 19.76
CA PHE A 153 14.36 32.10 20.35
C PHE A 153 15.54 32.08 19.40
N GLN A 154 15.72 31.00 18.63
CA GLN A 154 16.78 30.92 17.62
C GLN A 154 16.52 31.88 16.45
N LEU A 155 15.29 31.96 15.95
CA LEU A 155 14.91 32.85 14.86
C LEU A 155 15.07 34.31 15.21
N GLU A 156 14.75 34.75 16.43
CA GLU A 156 14.93 36.10 16.90
C GLU A 156 16.40 36.55 16.87
N SER A 157 17.32 35.61 17.10
CA SER A 157 18.78 35.90 17.08
C SER A 157 19.33 36.05 15.65
N MET A 158 18.60 35.68 14.61
CA MET A 158 19.02 35.68 13.22
C MET A 158 18.95 37.08 12.58
N THR A 159 19.76 37.31 11.55
CA THR A 159 19.67 38.49 10.71
C THR A 159 18.49 38.43 9.76
N ILE A 160 17.97 39.57 9.28
CA ILE A 160 16.87 39.61 8.30
C ILE A 160 17.22 38.81 7.04
N GLY A 161 18.48 38.91 6.56
CA GLY A 161 18.91 38.16 5.38
C GLY A 161 18.84 36.63 5.57
N SER A 162 19.23 36.15 6.76
CA SER A 162 19.14 34.73 7.12
C SER A 162 17.66 34.27 7.26
N LEU A 163 16.82 35.11 7.87
CA LEU A 163 15.39 34.83 7.99
C LEU A 163 14.69 34.80 6.62
N LEU A 164 15.02 35.73 5.73
CA LEU A 164 14.47 35.74 4.36
C LEU A 164 14.86 34.45 3.59
N SER A 165 16.14 34.07 3.69
CA SER A 165 16.62 32.81 3.09
C SER A 165 15.89 31.60 3.65
N LEU A 166 15.72 31.54 4.97
CA LEU A 166 15.02 30.44 5.63
C LEU A 166 13.52 30.39 5.25
N TRP A 167 12.87 31.56 5.22
CA TRP A 167 11.48 31.66 4.78
C TRP A 167 11.30 31.14 3.34
N PHE A 168 12.20 31.52 2.41
CA PHE A 168 12.16 30.99 1.06
C PHE A 168 12.38 29.48 1.01
N GLN A 169 13.30 28.95 1.82
CA GLN A 169 13.53 27.50 1.93
C GLN A 169 12.27 26.76 2.41
N THR A 170 11.56 27.28 3.41
CA THR A 170 10.31 26.66 3.90
C THR A 170 9.22 26.62 2.83
N LEU A 171 9.13 27.65 1.97
CA LEU A 171 8.19 27.65 0.84
C LEU A 171 8.55 26.58 -0.21
N VAL A 172 9.82 26.45 -0.58
CA VAL A 172 10.30 25.45 -1.54
C VAL A 172 10.03 24.04 -1.03
N VAL A 173 10.33 23.80 0.25
CA VAL A 173 10.08 22.49 0.88
C VAL A 173 8.58 22.19 0.96
N GLY A 174 7.76 23.16 1.35
CA GLY A 174 6.30 23.01 1.38
C GLY A 174 5.71 22.65 0.00
N LEU A 175 6.19 23.30 -1.06
CA LEU A 175 5.77 22.99 -2.42
C LEU A 175 6.19 21.55 -2.82
N THR A 176 7.41 21.16 -2.49
CA THR A 176 7.91 19.80 -2.75
C THR A 176 7.10 18.75 -1.99
N MET A 177 6.72 19.01 -0.74
CA MET A 177 5.90 18.13 0.07
C MET A 177 4.51 17.91 -0.54
N ASN A 178 3.90 18.92 -1.15
CA ASN A 178 2.64 18.76 -1.88
C ASN A 178 2.78 17.82 -3.09
N ILE A 179 3.87 17.92 -3.85
CA ILE A 179 4.16 17.00 -4.96
C ILE A 179 4.34 15.56 -4.45
N LEU A 180 5.08 15.38 -3.36
CA LEU A 180 5.30 14.07 -2.75
C LEU A 180 4.01 13.46 -2.19
N SER A 181 3.07 14.28 -1.71
CA SER A 181 1.73 13.84 -1.30
C SER A 181 0.97 13.19 -2.47
N ILE A 182 1.10 13.73 -3.68
CA ILE A 182 0.50 13.13 -4.89
C ILE A 182 1.14 11.76 -5.18
N CYS A 183 2.45 11.62 -5.01
CA CYS A 183 3.13 10.33 -5.19
C CYS A 183 2.64 9.27 -4.19
N ILE A 184 2.45 9.65 -2.93
CA ILE A 184 1.91 8.78 -1.90
C ILE A 184 0.48 8.32 -2.27
N PHE A 185 -0.37 9.27 -2.65
CA PHE A 185 -1.72 8.98 -3.14
C PHE A 185 -1.72 7.97 -4.29
N LEU A 186 -0.85 8.15 -5.28
CA LEU A 186 -0.74 7.23 -6.42
C LEU A 186 -0.37 5.81 -6.00
N VAL A 187 0.48 5.64 -4.99
CA VAL A 187 0.86 4.31 -4.49
C VAL A 187 -0.28 3.63 -3.73
N THR A 188 -0.95 4.35 -2.83
CA THR A 188 -2.02 3.79 -2.00
C THR A 188 -3.26 3.46 -2.83
N TYR A 189 -3.73 4.39 -3.66
CA TYR A 189 -4.87 4.18 -4.54
C TYR A 189 -4.58 3.20 -5.67
N GLY A 190 -3.37 3.28 -6.26
CA GLY A 190 -2.93 2.33 -7.28
C GLY A 190 -2.96 0.89 -6.79
N ARG A 191 -2.52 0.65 -5.55
CA ARG A 191 -2.63 -0.67 -4.90
C ARG A 191 -4.09 -1.14 -4.79
N MET A 192 -5.01 -0.28 -4.35
CA MET A 192 -6.43 -0.65 -4.22
C MET A 192 -7.05 -0.99 -5.58
N ILE A 193 -6.71 -0.24 -6.62
CA ILE A 193 -7.15 -0.54 -7.99
C ILE A 193 -6.57 -1.90 -8.44
N GLU A 194 -5.30 -2.18 -8.19
CA GLU A 194 -4.67 -3.48 -8.51
C GLU A 194 -5.40 -4.63 -7.79
N ILE A 195 -5.72 -4.48 -6.50
CA ILE A 195 -6.49 -5.46 -5.73
C ILE A 195 -7.85 -5.74 -6.40
N TYR A 196 -8.59 -4.72 -6.75
CA TYR A 196 -9.90 -4.88 -7.39
C TYR A 196 -9.82 -5.57 -8.74
N VAL A 197 -8.87 -5.19 -9.60
CA VAL A 197 -8.69 -5.80 -10.93
C VAL A 197 -8.29 -7.26 -10.80
N VAL A 198 -7.30 -7.55 -9.96
CA VAL A 198 -6.81 -8.93 -9.74
C VAL A 198 -7.92 -9.81 -9.13
N THR A 199 -8.70 -9.26 -8.20
CA THR A 199 -9.83 -9.98 -7.61
C THR A 199 -10.93 -10.30 -8.62
N ALA A 200 -11.31 -9.31 -9.44
CA ALA A 200 -12.36 -9.48 -10.45
C ALA A 200 -12.01 -10.56 -11.47
N LEU A 201 -10.74 -10.71 -11.84
CA LEU A 201 -10.26 -11.71 -12.79
C LEU A 201 -9.93 -13.07 -12.15
N GLY A 202 -10.00 -13.17 -10.83
CA GLY A 202 -9.60 -14.34 -10.05
C GLY A 202 -10.19 -15.70 -10.46
N PRO A 203 -11.44 -15.79 -10.93
CA PRO A 203 -11.99 -17.08 -11.38
C PRO A 203 -11.19 -17.77 -12.49
N ILE A 204 -10.60 -16.97 -13.42
CA ILE A 204 -9.84 -17.51 -14.57
C ILE A 204 -8.58 -18.29 -14.13
N PRO A 205 -7.61 -17.68 -13.41
CA PRO A 205 -6.42 -18.40 -12.96
C PRO A 205 -6.75 -19.54 -11.97
N LEU A 206 -7.79 -19.40 -11.14
CA LEU A 206 -8.19 -20.47 -10.24
C LEU A 206 -8.80 -21.67 -10.98
N ALA A 207 -9.45 -21.47 -12.13
CA ALA A 207 -9.94 -22.55 -12.97
C ALA A 207 -8.80 -23.45 -13.50
N THR A 208 -7.57 -22.90 -13.66
CA THR A 208 -6.42 -23.70 -14.13
C THR A 208 -5.80 -24.57 -13.03
N MET A 209 -6.11 -24.36 -11.76
CA MET A 209 -5.54 -25.15 -10.66
C MET A 209 -5.90 -26.65 -10.72
N GLY A 210 -6.97 -26.98 -11.42
CA GLY A 210 -7.39 -28.35 -11.65
C GLY A 210 -6.46 -29.17 -12.56
N SER A 211 -5.63 -28.53 -13.37
CA SER A 211 -4.70 -29.19 -14.30
C SER A 211 -3.33 -29.45 -13.68
N SER A 212 -2.73 -30.58 -14.05
CA SER A 212 -1.32 -30.86 -13.74
C SER A 212 -0.38 -29.93 -14.50
N GLU A 213 -0.70 -29.57 -15.74
CA GLU A 213 0.14 -28.74 -16.61
C GLU A 213 -0.02 -27.23 -16.33
N TRP A 214 -1.25 -26.75 -16.09
CA TRP A 214 -1.55 -25.33 -15.96
C TRP A 214 -1.67 -24.85 -14.50
N ARG A 215 -1.45 -25.74 -13.53
CA ARG A 215 -1.52 -25.47 -12.10
C ARG A 215 -0.65 -24.27 -11.67
N SER A 216 0.49 -24.06 -12.36
CA SER A 216 1.41 -22.96 -12.05
C SER A 216 0.75 -21.59 -12.17
N THR A 217 -0.18 -21.40 -13.13
CA THR A 217 -0.91 -20.14 -13.30
C THR A 217 -1.77 -19.83 -12.08
N GLY A 218 -2.56 -20.78 -11.61
CA GLY A 218 -3.38 -20.59 -10.41
C GLY A 218 -2.55 -20.43 -9.14
N GLN A 219 -1.43 -21.17 -9.02
CA GLN A 219 -0.51 -21.00 -7.88
C GLN A 219 0.16 -19.64 -7.87
N ASN A 220 0.62 -19.14 -9.02
CA ASN A 220 1.20 -17.79 -9.12
C ASN A 220 0.16 -16.71 -8.81
N TYR A 221 -1.08 -16.91 -9.22
CA TYR A 221 -2.18 -16.01 -8.85
C TYR A 221 -2.36 -15.94 -7.32
N LEU A 222 -2.42 -17.08 -6.61
CA LEU A 222 -2.52 -17.09 -5.15
C LEU A 222 -1.33 -16.42 -4.47
N LYS A 223 -0.12 -16.65 -4.98
CA LYS A 223 1.09 -15.95 -4.51
C LYS A 223 0.98 -14.43 -4.71
N SER A 224 0.46 -14.00 -5.86
CA SER A 224 0.25 -12.58 -6.15
C SER A 224 -0.80 -11.95 -5.24
N LEU A 225 -1.89 -12.67 -4.92
CA LEU A 225 -2.89 -12.22 -3.94
C LEU A 225 -2.29 -12.03 -2.55
N LEU A 226 -1.51 -13.01 -2.08
CA LEU A 226 -0.83 -12.93 -0.80
C LEU A 226 0.17 -11.76 -0.79
N ALA A 227 0.90 -11.58 -1.89
CA ALA A 227 1.82 -10.46 -2.04
C ALA A 227 1.10 -9.11 -1.98
N LEU A 228 -0.03 -8.94 -2.67
CA LEU A 228 -0.84 -7.71 -2.63
C LEU A 228 -1.41 -7.45 -1.23
N GLY A 229 -1.90 -8.48 -0.56
CA GLY A 229 -2.37 -8.36 0.82
C GLY A 229 -1.25 -7.94 1.76
N PHE A 230 -0.09 -8.60 1.68
CA PHE A 230 1.07 -8.35 2.54
C PHE A 230 1.78 -7.02 2.24
N GLN A 231 1.62 -6.48 1.03
CA GLN A 231 2.16 -5.16 0.67
C GLN A 231 1.67 -4.07 1.63
N ALA A 232 0.43 -4.17 2.13
CA ALA A 232 -0.12 -3.26 3.12
C ALA A 232 0.75 -3.21 4.39
N PHE A 233 1.15 -4.37 4.89
CA PHE A 233 2.03 -4.49 6.05
C PHE A 233 3.40 -3.85 5.79
N LEU A 234 3.99 -4.07 4.60
CA LEU A 234 5.25 -3.42 4.23
C LEU A 234 5.13 -1.91 4.15
N ILE A 235 4.02 -1.38 3.62
CA ILE A 235 3.74 0.06 3.62
C ILE A 235 3.72 0.60 5.05
N MET A 236 3.06 -0.08 5.98
CA MET A 236 3.02 0.33 7.38
C MET A 236 4.41 0.34 8.04
N ILE A 237 5.25 -0.65 7.75
CA ILE A 237 6.63 -0.67 8.25
C ILE A 237 7.41 0.54 7.72
N VAL A 238 7.34 0.81 6.43
CA VAL A 238 8.04 1.94 5.78
C VAL A 238 7.58 3.27 6.37
N VAL A 239 6.28 3.45 6.58
CA VAL A 239 5.69 4.64 7.22
C VAL A 239 6.16 4.77 8.67
N GLY A 240 6.21 3.67 9.41
CA GLY A 240 6.73 3.66 10.78
C GLY A 240 8.21 4.08 10.87
N ILE A 241 9.05 3.55 9.98
CA ILE A 241 10.46 3.95 9.87
C ILE A 241 10.55 5.45 9.56
N TYR A 242 9.79 5.94 8.59
CA TYR A 242 9.75 7.34 8.22
C TYR A 242 9.39 8.24 9.42
N ALA A 243 8.36 7.88 10.17
CA ALA A 243 7.92 8.67 11.31
C ALA A 243 9.00 8.76 12.41
N VAL A 244 9.74 7.66 12.67
CA VAL A 244 10.89 7.68 13.60
C VAL A 244 12.01 8.56 13.07
N LEU A 245 12.32 8.51 11.78
CA LEU A 245 13.35 9.35 11.16
C LEU A 245 13.00 10.84 11.28
N ILE A 246 11.76 11.23 11.01
CA ILE A 246 11.30 12.61 11.16
C ILE A 246 11.36 13.07 12.62
N ARG A 247 10.96 12.22 13.56
CA ARG A 247 11.06 12.55 15.00
C ARG A 247 12.50 12.86 15.43
N ASN A 248 13.46 12.17 14.89
CA ASN A 248 14.87 12.41 15.22
C ASN A 248 15.39 13.75 14.68
N ILE A 249 14.84 14.25 13.58
CA ILE A 249 15.19 15.57 13.03
C ILE A 249 14.65 16.70 13.91
N SER A 250 13.47 16.56 14.47
CA SER A 250 12.82 17.61 15.26
C SER A 250 13.61 18.03 16.51
N GLY A 251 14.64 17.26 16.90
CA GLY A 251 15.59 17.61 17.97
C GLY A 251 16.87 18.29 17.49
N ALA A 252 17.03 18.57 16.18
CA ALA A 252 18.25 19.15 15.64
C ALA A 252 18.41 20.64 15.99
N ALA A 253 19.60 21.07 16.36
CA ALA A 253 19.91 22.48 16.64
C ALA A 253 19.96 23.35 15.37
N ASP A 254 20.10 22.76 14.19
CA ASP A 254 20.11 23.42 12.88
C ASP A 254 18.75 23.32 12.20
N ILE A 255 18.03 24.45 12.16
CA ILE A 255 16.68 24.56 11.57
C ILE A 255 16.73 24.27 10.06
N ALA A 256 17.70 24.84 9.35
CA ALA A 256 17.81 24.63 7.90
C ALA A 256 18.09 23.16 7.58
N GLY A 257 19.01 22.53 8.30
CA GLY A 257 19.29 21.09 8.19
C GLY A 257 18.07 20.23 8.51
N ALA A 258 17.26 20.61 9.50
CA ALA A 258 16.01 19.92 9.84
C ALA A 258 14.97 19.98 8.71
N ILE A 259 14.77 21.15 8.10
CA ILE A 259 13.84 21.35 6.98
C ILE A 259 14.24 20.50 5.76
N TRP A 260 15.50 20.56 5.34
CA TRP A 260 16.03 19.78 4.23
C TRP A 260 16.05 18.30 4.51
N GLY A 261 16.32 17.90 5.76
CA GLY A 261 16.25 16.52 6.23
C GLY A 261 14.83 15.95 6.14
N CYS A 262 13.82 16.72 6.56
CA CYS A 262 12.41 16.36 6.44
C CYS A 262 12.03 16.08 4.97
N MET A 263 12.40 16.98 4.06
CA MET A 263 12.17 16.78 2.63
C MET A 263 12.89 15.53 2.10
N GLY A 264 14.17 15.35 2.46
CA GLY A 264 14.96 14.18 2.03
C GLY A 264 14.33 12.86 2.48
N TYR A 265 13.87 12.78 3.73
CA TYR A 265 13.22 11.57 4.24
C TYR A 265 11.83 11.35 3.60
N THR A 266 11.09 12.39 3.24
CA THR A 266 9.83 12.25 2.52
C THR A 266 10.05 11.75 1.09
N VAL A 267 11.10 12.22 0.40
CA VAL A 267 11.51 11.67 -0.89
C VAL A 267 11.86 10.19 -0.75
N LEU A 268 12.65 9.84 0.28
CA LEU A 268 13.00 8.45 0.58
C LEU A 268 11.75 7.59 0.84
N LEU A 269 10.78 8.11 1.60
CA LEU A 269 9.49 7.45 1.82
C LEU A 269 8.81 7.11 0.50
N CYS A 270 8.68 8.08 -0.41
CA CYS A 270 8.05 7.85 -1.71
C CYS A 270 8.75 6.73 -2.50
N PHE A 271 10.08 6.76 -2.59
CA PHE A 271 10.84 5.70 -3.26
C PHE A 271 10.65 4.33 -2.60
N CYS A 272 10.66 4.26 -1.28
CA CYS A 272 10.42 3.02 -0.54
C CYS A 272 9.00 2.49 -0.79
N LEU A 273 7.99 3.37 -0.78
CA LEU A 273 6.60 2.97 -1.05
C LEU A 273 6.43 2.37 -2.45
N PHE A 274 7.05 2.94 -3.49
CA PHE A 274 7.04 2.35 -4.84
C PHE A 274 7.69 0.96 -4.89
N LYS A 275 8.65 0.67 -4.02
CA LYS A 275 9.33 -0.62 -3.96
C LYS A 275 8.56 -1.68 -3.17
N THR A 276 7.60 -1.31 -2.32
CA THR A 276 6.87 -2.27 -1.46
C THR A 276 6.19 -3.38 -2.25
N GLY A 277 5.59 -3.07 -3.40
CA GLY A 277 4.95 -4.06 -4.28
C GLY A 277 5.95 -5.10 -4.82
N SER A 278 7.09 -4.65 -5.32
CA SER A 278 8.16 -5.52 -5.82
C SER A 278 8.76 -6.39 -4.71
N ILE A 279 8.99 -5.82 -3.53
CA ILE A 279 9.50 -6.54 -2.35
C ILE A 279 8.49 -7.62 -1.95
N SER A 280 7.22 -7.26 -1.85
CA SER A 280 6.17 -8.23 -1.49
C SER A 280 6.09 -9.38 -2.49
N LYS A 281 6.06 -9.09 -3.80
CA LYS A 281 6.06 -10.13 -4.85
C LYS A 281 7.29 -11.04 -4.74
N SER A 282 8.46 -10.48 -4.46
CA SER A 282 9.69 -11.25 -4.27
C SER A 282 9.62 -12.19 -3.08
N VAL A 283 9.08 -11.73 -1.94
CA VAL A 283 8.93 -12.56 -0.70
C VAL A 283 8.04 -13.78 -0.96
N PHE A 284 6.97 -13.62 -1.72
CA PHE A 284 6.05 -14.72 -2.03
C PHE A 284 6.41 -15.50 -3.30
N GLY A 285 7.49 -15.14 -3.99
CA GLY A 285 7.89 -15.76 -5.26
C GLY A 285 6.79 -15.62 -6.32
N ALA A 286 6.10 -14.49 -6.34
CA ALA A 286 5.09 -14.14 -7.34
C ALA A 286 5.80 -13.47 -8.53
N HIS A 287 5.51 -13.96 -9.74
CA HIS A 287 6.09 -13.47 -10.99
C HIS A 287 4.99 -12.97 -11.91
#